data_a5a3a991dbb41458fd84fd79503fc53d
#
_entry.id   a5a3a991dbb41458fd84fd79503fc53d
#
_cell.length_a   1.000
_cell.length_b   1.000
_cell.length_c   1.000
_cell.angle_alpha   90.00
_cell.angle_beta   90.00
_cell.angle_gamma   90.00
#
_symmetry.space_group_name_H-M   'P 1'
#
loop_
_entity.id
_entity.type
_entity.pdbx_description
1 polymer ?
#
loop_
_entity_poly.entity_id
_entity_poly.type
_entity_poly.pdbx_seq_one_letter_code
_entity_poly.pdbx_strand_id
1 'polypeptide(L)'
;VTFLNVLFISLLDDPVLVSGCGLGLFLVTNVIFTWNVGLCGGIDTLVSQAFGRKDYKLCGTYLNTSKILFCILAIPQALILFKSRSILALFGQPEDASIVAQKYASVVMFGMFLNMQFEATRRFLIAQGIFRPVLYTLTFTTIFHII
;
A
#
# COMPACT_ATOMS: atom_id res chain seq x y z
N VAL A 1 -0.59 -4.91 -11.26
CA VAL A 1 -1.59 -5.42 -10.28
C VAL A 1 -2.82 -4.51 -10.25
N THR A 2 -2.72 -3.22 -9.95
CA THR A 2 -3.86 -2.28 -9.86
C THR A 2 -4.67 -2.21 -11.15
N PHE A 3 -4.02 -2.18 -12.31
CA PHE A 3 -4.71 -2.17 -13.61
C PHE A 3 -5.58 -3.42 -13.83
N LEU A 4 -5.07 -4.60 -13.52
CA LEU A 4 -5.83 -5.86 -13.62
C LEU A 4 -7.05 -5.85 -12.69
N ASN A 5 -6.90 -5.37 -11.46
CA ASN A 5 -8.02 -5.24 -10.53
C ASN A 5 -9.13 -4.34 -11.09
N VAL A 6 -8.77 -3.18 -11.65
CA VAL A 6 -9.74 -2.27 -12.28
C VAL A 6 -10.41 -2.93 -13.50
N LEU A 7 -9.67 -3.68 -14.30
CA LEU A 7 -10.20 -4.39 -15.46
C LEU A 7 -11.21 -5.46 -15.03
N PHE A 8 -10.89 -6.28 -14.02
CA PHE A 8 -11.85 -7.27 -13.51
C PHE A 8 -13.10 -6.63 -12.89
N ILE A 9 -12.95 -5.51 -12.19
CA ILE A 9 -14.08 -4.76 -11.64
C ILE A 9 -14.96 -4.20 -12.76
N SER A 10 -14.37 -3.73 -13.86
CA SER A 10 -15.13 -3.17 -15.00
C SER A 10 -15.92 -4.21 -15.79
N LEU A 11 -15.62 -5.51 -15.62
CA LEU A 11 -16.39 -6.61 -16.19
C LEU A 11 -17.65 -6.95 -15.38
N LEU A 12 -17.85 -6.35 -14.22
CA LEU A 12 -19.08 -6.49 -13.44
C LEU A 12 -20.15 -5.57 -14.05
N ASP A 13 -21.27 -6.14 -14.45
CA ASP A 13 -22.39 -5.41 -15.07
C ASP A 13 -23.23 -4.59 -14.05
N ASP A 14 -22.69 -4.34 -12.84
CA ASP A 14 -23.37 -3.57 -11.79
C ASP A 14 -22.68 -2.21 -11.56
N PRO A 15 -23.32 -1.10 -11.97
CA PRO A 15 -22.75 0.24 -11.82
C PRO A 15 -22.46 0.63 -10.38
N VAL A 16 -23.21 0.11 -9.40
CA VAL A 16 -23.02 0.40 -7.97
C VAL A 16 -21.75 -0.27 -7.47
N LEU A 17 -21.52 -1.52 -7.86
CA LEU A 17 -20.30 -2.24 -7.52
C LEU A 17 -19.08 -1.59 -8.15
N VAL A 18 -19.14 -1.22 -9.43
CA VAL A 18 -18.03 -0.57 -10.13
C VAL A 18 -17.68 0.77 -9.48
N SER A 19 -18.69 1.63 -9.23
CA SER A 19 -18.47 2.93 -8.59
C SER A 19 -17.98 2.80 -7.15
N GLY A 20 -18.56 1.89 -6.37
CA GLY A 20 -18.15 1.63 -4.99
C GLY A 20 -16.72 1.10 -4.86
N CYS A 21 -16.33 0.14 -5.70
CA CYS A 21 -14.95 -0.35 -5.75
C CYS A 21 -13.96 0.75 -6.19
N GLY A 22 -14.35 1.59 -7.17
CA GLY A 22 -13.56 2.74 -7.61
C GLY A 22 -13.32 3.74 -6.49
N LEU A 23 -14.36 4.10 -5.73
CA LEU A 23 -14.26 4.97 -4.56
C LEU A 23 -13.40 4.34 -3.45
N GLY A 24 -13.56 3.04 -3.21
CA GLY A 24 -12.75 2.30 -2.26
C GLY A 24 -11.27 2.29 -2.64
N LEU A 25 -10.96 2.03 -3.91
CA LEU A 25 -9.60 2.09 -4.44
C LEU A 25 -9.00 3.49 -4.33
N PHE A 26 -9.77 4.53 -4.64
CA PHE A 26 -9.37 5.93 -4.49
C PHE A 26 -8.99 6.25 -3.03
N LEU A 27 -9.82 5.87 -2.06
CA LEU A 27 -9.54 6.08 -0.64
C LEU A 27 -8.29 5.34 -0.20
N VAL A 28 -8.17 4.05 -0.52
CA VAL A 28 -7.00 3.23 -0.18
C VAL A 28 -5.72 3.85 -0.76
N THR A 29 -5.75 4.28 -2.02
CA THR A 29 -4.59 4.88 -2.67
C THR A 29 -4.19 6.19 -2.00
N ASN A 30 -5.14 7.08 -1.71
CA ASN A 30 -4.82 8.37 -1.11
C ASN A 30 -4.42 8.25 0.37
N VAL A 31 -5.12 7.42 1.16
CA VAL A 31 -4.86 7.29 2.59
C VAL A 31 -3.59 6.48 2.87
N ILE A 32 -3.34 5.41 2.11
CA ILE A 32 -2.21 4.50 2.37
C ILE A 32 -1.01 4.84 1.51
N PHE A 33 -1.18 4.88 0.19
CA PHE A 33 -0.06 4.98 -0.75
C PHE A 33 0.73 6.28 -0.61
N THR A 34 0.04 7.42 -0.43
CA THR A 34 0.69 8.73 -0.32
C THR A 34 1.64 8.80 0.88
N TRP A 35 1.22 8.32 2.04
CA TRP A 35 2.06 8.27 3.23
C TRP A 35 3.23 7.30 3.08
N ASN A 36 2.98 6.16 2.43
CA ASN A 36 4.02 5.17 2.16
C ASN A 36 5.12 5.71 1.27
N VAL A 37 4.79 6.40 0.19
CA VAL A 37 5.78 6.99 -0.73
C VAL A 37 6.70 7.96 0.01
N GLY A 38 6.15 8.81 0.89
CA GLY A 38 6.93 9.74 1.70
C GLY A 38 7.93 9.03 2.62
N LEU A 39 7.48 8.01 3.36
CA LEU A 39 8.34 7.25 4.26
C LEU A 39 9.40 6.42 3.51
N CYS A 40 9.04 5.84 2.37
CA CYS A 40 9.96 5.10 1.53
C CYS A 40 11.11 5.98 1.02
N GLY A 41 10.84 7.25 0.67
CA GLY A 41 11.88 8.20 0.31
C GLY A 41 12.90 8.43 1.45
N GLY A 42 12.42 8.46 2.70
CA GLY A 42 13.28 8.51 3.88
C GLY A 42 14.19 7.27 4.00
N ILE A 43 13.64 6.08 3.78
CA ILE A 43 14.42 4.82 3.81
C ILE A 43 15.50 4.85 2.74
N ASP A 44 15.16 5.20 1.50
CA ASP A 44 16.10 5.26 0.39
C ASP A 44 17.28 6.18 0.70
N THR A 45 17.01 7.35 1.28
CA THR A 45 18.05 8.35 1.59
C THR A 45 18.92 7.92 2.77
N LEU A 46 18.31 7.50 3.88
CA LEU A 46 19.05 7.18 5.11
C LEU A 46 19.87 5.89 4.96
N VAL A 47 19.30 4.88 4.32
CA VAL A 47 19.98 3.60 4.12
C VAL A 47 21.14 3.75 3.13
N SER A 48 20.96 4.46 2.01
CA SER A 48 22.06 4.67 1.05
C SER A 48 23.21 5.49 1.67
N GLN A 49 22.93 6.49 2.50
CA GLN A 49 23.96 7.24 3.22
C GLN A 49 24.71 6.37 4.23
N ALA A 50 24.00 5.55 5.01
CA ALA A 50 24.62 4.65 5.97
C ALA A 50 25.45 3.54 5.27
N PHE A 51 24.94 3.02 4.17
CA PHE A 51 25.63 2.02 3.35
C PHE A 51 26.91 2.59 2.71
N GLY A 52 26.86 3.82 2.17
CA GLY A 52 28.02 4.52 1.64
C GLY A 52 29.14 4.73 2.69
N ARG A 53 28.75 4.92 3.96
CA ARG A 53 29.68 5.00 5.11
C ARG A 53 30.13 3.63 5.63
N LYS A 54 29.68 2.52 5.04
CA LYS A 54 29.92 1.14 5.47
C LYS A 54 29.40 0.81 6.87
N ASP A 55 28.43 1.59 7.38
CA ASP A 55 27.79 1.33 8.68
C ASP A 55 26.55 0.42 8.49
N TYR A 56 26.81 -0.86 8.34
CA TYR A 56 25.76 -1.87 8.11
C TYR A 56 24.83 -2.04 9.32
N LYS A 57 25.33 -1.77 10.53
CA LYS A 57 24.52 -1.83 11.74
C LYS A 57 23.46 -0.73 11.73
N LEU A 58 23.84 0.46 11.32
CA LEU A 58 22.93 1.60 11.17
C LEU A 58 21.89 1.36 10.07
N CYS A 59 22.28 0.73 8.95
CA CYS A 59 21.34 0.32 7.90
C CYS A 59 20.24 -0.59 8.46
N GLY A 60 20.60 -1.62 9.24
CA GLY A 60 19.65 -2.52 9.90
C GLY A 60 18.74 -1.81 10.90
N THR A 61 19.28 -0.83 11.64
CA THR A 61 18.50 0.01 12.56
C THR A 61 17.44 0.81 11.81
N TYR A 62 17.80 1.44 10.69
CA TYR A 62 16.85 2.19 9.87
C TYR A 62 15.73 1.32 9.30
N LEU A 63 16.04 0.09 8.85
CA LEU A 63 15.02 -0.85 8.40
C LEU A 63 14.03 -1.19 9.52
N ASN A 64 14.53 -1.55 10.71
CA ASN A 64 13.66 -1.91 11.84
C ASN A 64 12.81 -0.72 12.30
N THR A 65 13.40 0.46 12.40
CA THR A 65 12.69 1.70 12.75
C THR A 65 11.59 2.00 11.73
N SER A 66 11.87 1.85 10.45
CA SER A 66 10.88 2.07 9.39
C SER A 66 9.72 1.07 9.48
N LYS A 67 9.99 -0.20 9.75
CA LYS A 67 8.94 -1.22 9.94
C LYS A 67 8.04 -0.90 11.13
N ILE A 68 8.62 -0.48 12.24
CA ILE A 68 7.85 -0.05 13.43
C ILE A 68 7.02 1.19 13.11
N LEU A 69 7.58 2.16 12.40
CA LEU A 69 6.87 3.37 12.01
C LEU A 69 5.68 3.07 11.09
N PHE A 70 5.83 2.14 10.13
CA PHE A 70 4.72 1.67 9.31
C PHE A 70 3.63 1.00 10.14
N CYS A 71 3.97 0.20 11.16
CA CYS A 71 2.98 -0.39 12.07
C CYS A 71 2.22 0.70 12.84
N ILE A 72 2.90 1.72 13.33
CA ILE A 72 2.26 2.84 14.05
C ILE A 72 1.32 3.62 13.13
N LEU A 73 1.76 3.93 11.91
CA LEU A 73 0.95 4.66 10.94
C LEU A 73 -0.21 3.85 10.37
N ALA A 74 -0.11 2.53 10.36
CA ALA A 74 -1.22 1.67 9.93
C ALA A 74 -2.46 1.83 10.84
N ILE A 75 -2.28 2.19 12.12
CA ILE A 75 -3.40 2.37 13.06
C ILE A 75 -4.34 3.52 12.63
N PRO A 76 -3.87 4.77 12.48
CA PRO A 76 -4.75 5.84 12.04
C PRO A 76 -5.29 5.64 10.62
N GLN A 77 -4.50 5.05 9.72
CA GLN A 77 -4.96 4.71 8.37
C GLN A 77 -6.12 3.70 8.40
N ALA A 78 -6.01 2.67 9.23
CA ALA A 78 -7.09 1.70 9.45
C ALA A 78 -8.36 2.37 9.97
N LEU A 79 -8.24 3.26 10.97
CA LEU A 79 -9.39 4.00 11.52
C LEU A 79 -10.10 4.85 10.46
N ILE A 80 -9.35 5.51 9.57
CA ILE A 80 -9.90 6.29 8.47
C ILE A 80 -10.65 5.37 7.49
N LEU A 81 -10.05 4.24 7.10
CA LEU A 81 -10.67 3.31 6.15
C LEU A 81 -11.90 2.61 6.73
N PHE A 82 -11.92 2.27 8.02
CA PHE A 82 -13.11 1.73 8.67
C PHE A 82 -14.27 2.73 8.71
N LYS A 83 -13.99 4.03 8.74
CA LYS A 83 -15.00 5.10 8.69
C LYS A 83 -15.26 5.62 7.27
N SER A 84 -14.78 4.93 6.24
CA SER A 84 -14.86 5.39 4.84
C SER A 84 -16.29 5.69 4.38
N ARG A 85 -17.29 4.90 4.81
CA ARG A 85 -18.72 5.18 4.53
C ARG A 85 -19.13 6.56 5.02
N SER A 86 -18.82 6.90 6.28
CA SER A 86 -19.17 8.21 6.85
C SER A 86 -18.42 9.34 6.16
N ILE A 87 -17.18 9.12 5.78
CA ILE A 87 -16.36 10.09 5.06
C ILE A 87 -16.95 10.34 3.67
N LEU A 88 -17.28 9.30 2.92
CA LEU A 88 -17.88 9.41 1.59
C LEU A 88 -19.26 10.08 1.62
N ALA A 89 -20.07 9.79 2.65
CA ALA A 89 -21.36 10.43 2.85
C ALA A 89 -21.22 11.96 3.07
N LEU A 90 -20.19 12.41 3.81
CA LEU A 90 -19.87 13.83 3.96
C LEU A 90 -19.52 14.51 2.63
N PHE A 91 -18.96 13.78 1.68
CA PHE A 91 -18.65 14.26 0.33
C PHE A 91 -19.83 14.08 -0.66
N GLY A 92 -21.03 13.73 -0.17
CA GLY A 92 -22.25 13.61 -0.98
C GLY A 92 -22.26 12.39 -1.90
N GLN A 93 -21.47 11.36 -1.61
CA GLN A 93 -21.48 10.12 -2.42
C GLN A 93 -22.72 9.26 -2.11
N PRO A 94 -23.29 8.53 -3.11
CA PRO A 94 -24.41 7.63 -2.90
C PRO A 94 -24.16 6.61 -1.79
N GLU A 95 -25.17 6.33 -0.97
CA GLU A 95 -25.04 5.46 0.17
C GLU A 95 -24.64 4.03 -0.23
N ASP A 96 -25.27 3.49 -1.26
CA ASP A 96 -25.00 2.13 -1.76
C ASP A 96 -23.54 1.98 -2.21
N ALA A 97 -23.01 2.92 -2.98
CA ALA A 97 -21.62 2.94 -3.40
C ALA A 97 -20.65 3.09 -2.21
N SER A 98 -21.04 3.89 -1.19
CA SER A 98 -20.23 4.10 0.03
C SER A 98 -20.12 2.83 0.88
N ILE A 99 -21.18 2.02 0.95
CA ILE A 99 -21.17 0.71 1.63
C ILE A 99 -20.23 -0.26 0.92
N VAL A 100 -20.30 -0.33 -0.40
CA VAL A 100 -19.40 -1.17 -1.21
C VAL A 100 -17.95 -0.72 -1.05
N ALA A 101 -17.70 0.59 -1.11
CA ALA A 101 -16.37 1.18 -0.92
C ALA A 101 -15.76 0.81 0.45
N GLN A 102 -16.55 0.86 1.53
CA GLN A 102 -16.09 0.49 2.86
C GLN A 102 -15.73 -1.00 2.95
N LYS A 103 -16.58 -1.88 2.40
CA LYS A 103 -16.30 -3.33 2.37
C LYS A 103 -15.01 -3.61 1.59
N TYR A 104 -14.86 -3.02 0.42
CA TYR A 104 -13.65 -3.15 -0.39
C TYR A 104 -12.40 -2.65 0.35
N ALA A 105 -12.45 -1.44 0.90
CA ALA A 105 -11.34 -0.85 1.63
C ALA A 105 -10.92 -1.69 2.86
N SER A 106 -11.88 -2.26 3.59
CA SER A 106 -11.63 -3.10 4.77
C SER A 106 -10.88 -4.40 4.42
N VAL A 107 -11.21 -5.03 3.30
CA VAL A 107 -10.53 -6.25 2.84
C VAL A 107 -9.13 -5.91 2.33
N VAL A 108 -9.02 -4.89 1.49
CA VAL A 108 -7.75 -4.48 0.86
C VAL A 108 -6.76 -3.95 1.88
N MET A 109 -7.23 -3.32 2.97
CA MET A 109 -6.39 -2.77 4.04
C MET A 109 -5.41 -3.80 4.61
N PHE A 110 -5.86 -5.04 4.83
CA PHE A 110 -4.98 -6.09 5.35
C PHE A 110 -3.85 -6.44 4.38
N GLY A 111 -4.18 -6.57 3.09
CA GLY A 111 -3.18 -6.78 2.03
C GLY A 111 -2.21 -5.59 1.90
N MET A 112 -2.71 -4.37 2.05
CA MET A 112 -1.88 -3.17 1.99
C MET A 112 -0.92 -3.05 3.18
N PHE A 113 -1.33 -3.47 4.37
CA PHE A 113 -0.42 -3.55 5.53
C PHE A 113 0.78 -4.47 5.26
N LEU A 114 0.53 -5.65 4.72
CA LEU A 114 1.60 -6.58 4.32
C LEU A 114 2.48 -5.99 3.21
N ASN A 115 1.86 -5.31 2.25
CA ASN A 115 2.57 -4.61 1.18
C ASN A 115 3.51 -3.51 1.71
N MET A 116 3.10 -2.76 2.74
CA MET A 116 3.97 -1.77 3.40
C MET A 116 5.23 -2.39 3.97
N GLN A 117 5.12 -3.52 4.66
CA GLN A 117 6.26 -4.23 5.23
C GLN A 117 7.21 -4.78 4.14
N PHE A 118 6.62 -5.23 3.04
CA PHE A 118 7.36 -5.65 1.86
C PHE A 118 8.11 -4.47 1.21
N GLU A 119 7.43 -3.33 1.02
CA GLU A 119 8.03 -2.12 0.44
C GLU A 119 9.23 -1.61 1.25
N ALA A 120 9.13 -1.59 2.58
CA ALA A 120 10.26 -1.23 3.43
C ALA A 120 11.49 -2.12 3.19
N THR A 121 11.26 -3.42 3.09
CA THR A 121 12.34 -4.40 2.84
C THR A 121 12.88 -4.26 1.42
N ARG A 122 12.01 -4.08 0.45
CA ARG A 122 12.38 -3.88 -0.97
C ARG A 122 13.26 -2.63 -1.15
N ARG A 123 12.87 -1.51 -0.56
CA ARG A 123 13.65 -0.25 -0.60
C ARG A 123 15.00 -0.40 0.08
N PHE A 124 15.03 -1.05 1.24
CA PHE A 124 16.27 -1.36 1.93
C PHE A 124 17.27 -2.15 1.07
N LEU A 125 16.80 -3.17 0.34
CA LEU A 125 17.65 -3.95 -0.57
C LEU A 125 18.13 -3.13 -1.76
N ILE A 126 17.24 -2.34 -2.37
CA ILE A 126 17.57 -1.47 -3.50
C ILE A 126 18.62 -0.42 -3.11
N ALA A 127 18.47 0.21 -1.94
CA ALA A 127 19.42 1.20 -1.42
C ALA A 127 20.84 0.63 -1.21
N GLN A 128 20.97 -0.70 -1.07
CA GLN A 128 22.25 -1.40 -0.98
C GLN A 128 22.74 -1.97 -2.33
N GLY A 129 22.02 -1.72 -3.43
CA GLY A 129 22.36 -2.24 -4.75
C GLY A 129 22.03 -3.73 -4.95
N ILE A 130 21.21 -4.34 -4.06
CA ILE A 130 20.82 -5.74 -4.12
C ILE A 130 19.50 -5.87 -4.87
N PHE A 131 19.55 -6.06 -6.19
CA PHE A 131 18.36 -6.07 -7.05
C PHE A 131 17.79 -7.47 -7.32
N ARG A 132 18.64 -8.52 -7.31
CA ARG A 132 18.23 -9.89 -7.71
C ARG A 132 17.04 -10.44 -6.92
N PRO A 133 17.02 -10.45 -5.58
CA PRO A 133 15.88 -10.98 -4.82
C PRO A 133 14.61 -10.16 -5.07
N VAL A 134 14.74 -8.85 -5.28
CA VAL A 134 13.61 -7.97 -5.60
C VAL A 134 12.98 -8.34 -6.93
N LEU A 135 13.79 -8.58 -7.97
CA LEU A 135 13.31 -8.99 -9.28
C LEU A 135 12.58 -10.34 -9.22
N TYR A 136 13.17 -11.34 -8.55
CA TYR A 136 12.53 -12.65 -8.39
C TYR A 136 11.17 -12.55 -7.70
N THR A 137 11.07 -11.78 -6.61
CA THR A 137 9.82 -11.62 -5.88
C THR A 137 8.76 -10.93 -6.72
N LEU A 138 9.12 -9.84 -7.44
CA LEU A 138 8.19 -9.13 -8.30
C LEU A 138 7.70 -10.00 -9.46
N THR A 139 8.60 -10.76 -10.10
CA THR A 139 8.24 -11.68 -11.19
C THR A 139 7.29 -12.76 -10.69
N PHE A 140 7.62 -13.40 -9.57
CA PHE A 140 6.77 -14.43 -8.97
C PHE A 140 5.38 -13.89 -8.61
N THR A 141 5.32 -12.72 -7.96
CA THR A 141 4.06 -12.08 -7.60
C THR A 141 3.23 -11.74 -8.83
N THR A 142 3.86 -11.26 -9.90
CA THR A 142 3.15 -10.93 -11.15
C THR A 142 2.57 -12.17 -11.82
N ILE A 143 3.33 -13.25 -11.90
CA ILE A 143 2.85 -14.52 -12.46
C ILE A 143 1.66 -15.05 -11.66
N PHE A 144 1.79 -15.06 -10.33
CA PHE A 144 0.73 -15.55 -9.43
C PHE A 144 -0.54 -14.69 -9.44
N HIS A 145 -0.42 -13.44 -9.86
CA HIS A 145 -1.57 -12.54 -9.96
C HIS A 145 -2.34 -12.67 -11.29
N ILE A 146 -1.71 -13.22 -12.32
CA ILE A 146 -2.33 -13.43 -13.65
C ILE A 146 -3.06 -14.77 -13.71
N ILE A 147 -2.60 -15.78 -12.95
CA ILE A 147 -3.24 -17.12 -12.83
C ILE A 147 -4.43 -17.05 -11.89
#